data_e41a5dad7e53d1cef433ae2aa5257436
#
_entry.id   e41a5dad7e53d1cef433ae2aa5257436
#
_cell.length_a   1.000
_cell.length_b   1.000
_cell.length_c   1.000
_cell.angle_alpha   90.00
_cell.angle_beta   90.00
_cell.angle_gamma   90.00
#
_symmetry.space_group_name_H-M   'P 1'
#
loop_
_entity.id
_entity.type
_entity.pdbx_description
1 polymer ?
#
loop_
_entity_poly.entity_id
_entity_poly.type
_entity_poly.pdbx_seq_one_letter_code
_entity_poly.pdbx_strand_id
1 'polypeptide(L)'
;LGFVCLVLTGYAFVFWSVTFFVRVHGLSAASASQTFGWIFVIFGPLGPLAVAWFAAHRRAQGHLDANITAGMIGGLLTIPCILLIQVAPSAFWAFVFYAPALMAVNSPFGIAAGSLPVITPPHLRARVAAVYMLTGSVGMMFGPPLAGAFNEFVFPGTDGVRYSMITMTSFFGVLGVVFLWFG
;
A
#
# COMPACT_ATOMS: atom_id res chain seq x y z
N LEU A 1 -2.82 12.91 -7.61
CA LEU A 1 -2.94 11.69 -8.42
C LEU A 1 -2.05 10.55 -7.89
N GLY A 2 -0.77 10.80 -7.55
CA GLY A 2 0.13 9.77 -7.05
C GLY A 2 -0.39 9.02 -5.82
N PHE A 3 -0.96 9.74 -4.85
CA PHE A 3 -1.58 9.14 -3.67
C PHE A 3 -2.74 8.18 -4.03
N VAL A 4 -3.60 8.55 -4.98
CA VAL A 4 -4.70 7.68 -5.45
C VAL A 4 -4.17 6.37 -6.01
N CYS A 5 -3.14 6.44 -6.87
CA CYS A 5 -2.53 5.25 -7.47
C CYS A 5 -1.90 4.32 -6.42
N LEU A 6 -1.21 4.86 -5.42
CA LEU A 6 -0.64 4.07 -4.33
C LEU A 6 -1.72 3.43 -3.46
N VAL A 7 -2.77 4.19 -3.12
CA VAL A 7 -3.90 3.67 -2.33
C VAL A 7 -4.64 2.58 -3.12
N LEU A 8 -4.88 2.79 -4.42
CA LEU A 8 -5.51 1.81 -5.30
C LEU A 8 -4.73 0.49 -5.31
N THR A 9 -3.41 0.55 -5.51
CA THR A 9 -2.53 -0.62 -5.49
C THR A 9 -2.55 -1.30 -4.11
N GLY A 10 -2.43 -0.53 -3.04
CA GLY A 10 -2.40 -1.04 -1.68
C GLY A 10 -3.70 -1.73 -1.26
N TYR A 11 -4.85 -1.14 -1.56
CA TYR A 11 -6.15 -1.75 -1.25
C TYR A 11 -6.46 -2.97 -2.12
N ALA A 12 -6.09 -2.95 -3.41
CA ALA A 12 -6.17 -4.13 -4.26
C ALA A 12 -5.35 -5.28 -3.65
N PHE A 13 -4.11 -5.00 -3.25
CA PHE A 13 -3.23 -5.96 -2.60
C PHE A 13 -3.82 -6.53 -1.31
N VAL A 14 -4.25 -5.69 -0.37
CA VAL A 14 -4.82 -6.13 0.91
C VAL A 14 -6.08 -6.97 0.70
N PHE A 15 -6.99 -6.53 -0.17
CA PHE A 15 -8.26 -7.21 -0.42
C PHE A 15 -8.08 -8.60 -1.05
N TRP A 16 -7.20 -8.73 -2.03
CA TRP A 16 -6.97 -9.98 -2.75
C TRP A 16 -5.96 -10.92 -2.09
N SER A 17 -5.29 -10.49 -1.02
CA SER A 17 -4.25 -11.29 -0.34
C SER A 17 -4.74 -12.65 0.14
N VAL A 18 -5.89 -12.73 0.81
CA VAL A 18 -6.43 -14.00 1.28
C VAL A 18 -6.73 -14.92 0.10
N THR A 19 -7.34 -14.40 -0.97
CA THR A 19 -7.62 -15.16 -2.20
C THR A 19 -6.34 -15.66 -2.86
N PHE A 20 -5.28 -14.84 -2.86
CA PHE A 20 -3.96 -15.23 -3.36
C PHE A 20 -3.41 -16.45 -2.59
N PHE A 21 -3.40 -16.39 -1.26
CA PHE A 21 -2.90 -17.51 -0.45
C PHE A 21 -3.73 -18.78 -0.60
N VAL A 22 -5.05 -18.66 -0.77
CA VAL A 22 -5.94 -19.80 -1.00
C VAL A 22 -5.70 -20.41 -2.39
N ARG A 23 -5.69 -19.59 -3.44
CA ARG A 23 -5.61 -20.08 -4.83
C ARG A 23 -4.22 -20.54 -5.25
N VAL A 24 -3.19 -19.78 -4.86
CA VAL A 24 -1.80 -20.02 -5.30
C VAL A 24 -1.06 -20.98 -4.38
N HIS A 25 -1.28 -20.87 -3.07
CA HIS A 25 -0.58 -21.71 -2.09
C HIS A 25 -1.43 -22.81 -1.48
N GLY A 26 -2.69 -22.97 -1.89
CA GLY A 26 -3.57 -24.07 -1.46
C GLY A 26 -3.95 -24.02 0.04
N LEU A 27 -3.83 -22.87 0.71
CA LEU A 27 -4.18 -22.74 2.12
C LEU A 27 -5.70 -22.71 2.30
N SER A 28 -6.19 -23.16 3.46
CA SER A 28 -7.59 -22.93 3.82
C SER A 28 -7.84 -21.43 4.05
N ALA A 29 -9.03 -20.95 3.69
CA ALA A 29 -9.39 -19.55 3.88
C ALA A 29 -9.30 -19.14 5.37
N ALA A 30 -9.61 -20.04 6.28
CA ALA A 30 -9.52 -19.80 7.72
C ALA A 30 -8.08 -19.59 8.18
N SER A 31 -7.13 -20.48 7.80
CA SER A 31 -5.72 -20.34 8.18
C SER A 31 -5.06 -19.13 7.54
N ALA A 32 -5.36 -18.87 6.26
CA ALA A 32 -4.86 -17.69 5.56
C ALA A 32 -5.34 -16.39 6.24
N SER A 33 -6.64 -16.27 6.53
CA SER A 33 -7.22 -15.09 7.19
C SER A 33 -6.69 -14.90 8.60
N GLN A 34 -6.51 -15.98 9.37
CA GLN A 34 -5.98 -15.90 10.73
C GLN A 34 -4.53 -15.39 10.72
N THR A 35 -3.66 -15.98 9.88
CA THR A 35 -2.25 -15.55 9.77
C THR A 35 -2.16 -14.10 9.28
N PHE A 36 -2.96 -13.76 8.27
CA PHE A 36 -3.07 -12.40 7.77
C PHE A 36 -3.50 -11.41 8.86
N GLY A 37 -4.50 -11.77 9.67
CA GLY A 37 -4.98 -10.95 10.78
C GLY A 37 -3.88 -10.64 11.79
N TRP A 38 -3.10 -11.64 12.20
CA TRP A 38 -1.96 -11.43 13.12
C TRP A 38 -0.89 -10.52 12.52
N ILE A 39 -0.53 -10.74 11.25
CA ILE A 39 0.45 -9.90 10.56
C ILE A 39 -0.09 -8.45 10.47
N PHE A 40 -1.38 -8.28 10.17
CA PHE A 40 -2.00 -6.96 10.05
C PHE A 40 -2.01 -6.21 11.38
N VAL A 41 -2.35 -6.86 12.49
CA VAL A 41 -2.39 -6.25 13.83
C VAL A 41 -0.99 -5.82 14.27
N ILE A 42 0.04 -6.63 13.99
CA ILE A 42 1.41 -6.35 14.44
C ILE A 42 2.10 -5.33 13.50
N PHE A 43 2.08 -5.57 12.20
CA PHE A 43 2.88 -4.81 11.23
C PHE A 43 2.11 -3.66 10.57
N GLY A 44 0.78 -3.68 10.57
CA GLY A 44 -0.04 -2.60 9.98
C GLY A 44 0.25 -1.22 10.59
N PRO A 45 0.23 -1.07 11.92
CA PRO A 45 0.54 0.20 12.58
C PRO A 45 2.02 0.60 12.48
N LEU A 46 2.94 -0.37 12.35
CA LEU A 46 4.38 -0.08 12.34
C LEU A 46 4.80 0.73 11.11
N GLY A 47 4.16 0.55 9.96
CA GLY A 47 4.45 1.31 8.76
C GLY A 47 4.25 2.81 8.94
N PRO A 48 3.04 3.29 9.27
CA PRO A 48 2.78 4.70 9.56
C PRO A 48 3.68 5.27 10.67
N LEU A 49 3.94 4.49 11.74
CA LEU A 49 4.81 4.93 12.84
C LEU A 49 6.26 5.09 12.39
N ALA A 50 6.80 4.13 11.65
CA ALA A 50 8.17 4.18 11.14
C ALA A 50 8.39 5.39 10.22
N VAL A 51 7.43 5.64 9.32
CA VAL A 51 7.49 6.78 8.40
C VAL A 51 7.32 8.11 9.14
N ALA A 52 6.41 8.20 10.10
CA ALA A 52 6.24 9.38 10.91
C ALA A 52 7.51 9.70 11.74
N TRP A 53 8.11 8.67 12.32
CA TRP A 53 9.39 8.80 13.04
C TRP A 53 10.53 9.27 12.12
N PHE A 54 10.68 8.63 10.94
CA PHE A 54 11.68 9.01 9.95
C PHE A 54 11.50 10.46 9.49
N ALA A 55 10.27 10.85 9.15
CA ALA A 55 9.96 12.22 8.74
C ALA A 55 10.25 13.24 9.85
N ALA A 56 9.91 12.92 11.10
CA ALA A 56 10.21 13.77 12.25
C ALA A 56 11.72 13.94 12.46
N HIS A 57 12.48 12.84 12.35
CA HIS A 57 13.94 12.86 12.50
C HIS A 57 14.62 13.71 11.40
N ARG A 58 14.24 13.52 10.16
CA ARG A 58 14.73 14.33 9.01
C ARG A 58 14.37 15.81 9.15
N ARG A 59 13.17 16.11 9.65
CA ARG A 59 12.74 17.48 9.89
C ARG A 59 13.56 18.14 11.00
N ALA A 60 13.90 17.41 12.06
CA ALA A 60 14.78 17.89 13.11
C ALA A 60 16.19 18.23 12.61
N GLN A 61 16.63 17.61 11.50
CA GLN A 61 17.88 17.90 10.80
C GLN A 61 17.77 19.09 9.83
N GLY A 62 16.62 19.77 9.75
CA GLY A 62 16.40 20.93 8.91
C GLY A 62 15.88 20.64 7.49
N HIS A 63 15.56 19.38 7.17
CA HIS A 63 15.03 19.01 5.86
C HIS A 63 13.52 19.30 5.76
N LEU A 64 13.13 20.29 4.97
CA LEU A 64 11.74 20.70 4.77
C LEU A 64 10.94 19.68 3.93
N ASP A 65 11.62 18.92 3.09
CA ASP A 65 11.09 17.89 2.19
C ASP A 65 10.92 16.50 2.87
N ALA A 66 11.18 16.41 4.17
CA ALA A 66 11.20 15.15 4.91
C ALA A 66 9.95 14.27 4.72
N ASN A 67 8.76 14.87 4.63
CA ASN A 67 7.51 14.14 4.45
C ASN A 67 7.35 13.58 3.03
N ILE A 68 7.73 14.37 2.03
CA ILE A 68 7.66 13.94 0.62
C ILE A 68 8.66 12.81 0.41
N THR A 69 9.89 12.97 0.88
CA THR A 69 10.94 11.94 0.82
C THR A 69 10.49 10.64 1.51
N ALA A 70 9.89 10.74 2.70
CA ALA A 70 9.36 9.58 3.41
C ALA A 70 8.25 8.87 2.63
N GLY A 71 7.36 9.64 1.97
CA GLY A 71 6.31 9.11 1.09
C GLY A 71 6.85 8.39 -0.12
N MET A 72 7.83 8.97 -0.75
CA MET A 72 8.48 8.37 -1.93
C MET A 72 9.19 7.06 -1.56
N ILE A 73 9.91 7.02 -0.42
CA ILE A 73 10.56 5.80 0.06
C ILE A 73 9.51 4.72 0.35
N GLY A 74 8.42 5.05 1.06
CA GLY A 74 7.34 4.11 1.34
C GLY A 74 6.68 3.59 0.06
N GLY A 75 6.36 4.46 -0.88
CA GLY A 75 5.80 4.10 -2.18
C GLY A 75 6.75 3.22 -3.00
N LEU A 76 8.04 3.58 -3.04
CA LEU A 76 9.05 2.82 -3.76
C LEU A 76 9.26 1.42 -3.16
N LEU A 77 9.25 1.29 -1.82
CA LEU A 77 9.38 0.01 -1.14
C LEU A 77 8.14 -0.89 -1.32
N THR A 78 6.96 -0.31 -1.50
CA THR A 78 5.71 -1.05 -1.72
C THR A 78 5.82 -1.96 -2.94
N ILE A 79 6.39 -1.46 -4.05
CA ILE A 79 6.46 -2.19 -5.33
C ILE A 79 7.27 -3.48 -5.19
N PRO A 80 8.57 -3.46 -4.81
CA PRO A 80 9.35 -4.69 -4.71
C PRO A 80 8.83 -5.66 -3.64
N CYS A 81 8.31 -5.15 -2.51
CA CYS A 81 7.75 -6.00 -1.48
C CYS A 81 6.54 -6.80 -1.97
N ILE A 82 5.60 -6.14 -2.68
CA ILE A 82 4.44 -6.84 -3.25
C ILE A 82 4.88 -7.84 -4.34
N LEU A 83 5.83 -7.46 -5.20
CA LEU A 83 6.32 -8.35 -6.26
C LEU A 83 7.03 -9.59 -5.68
N LEU A 84 7.80 -9.44 -4.60
CA LEU A 84 8.45 -10.57 -3.92
C LEU A 84 7.45 -11.58 -3.38
N ILE A 85 6.30 -11.15 -2.88
CA ILE A 85 5.21 -12.03 -2.43
C ILE A 85 4.71 -12.88 -3.60
N GLN A 86 4.53 -12.28 -4.78
CA GLN A 86 3.97 -12.95 -5.94
C GLN A 86 4.91 -14.03 -6.52
N VAL A 87 6.21 -13.87 -6.34
CA VAL A 87 7.23 -14.85 -6.81
C VAL A 87 7.73 -15.77 -5.71
N ALA A 88 7.19 -15.68 -4.50
CA ALA A 88 7.61 -16.48 -3.36
C ALA A 88 7.42 -17.98 -3.63
N PRO A 89 8.44 -18.83 -3.34
CA PRO A 89 8.39 -20.26 -3.64
C PRO A 89 7.46 -21.05 -2.71
N SER A 90 7.11 -20.49 -1.56
CA SER A 90 6.20 -21.11 -0.59
C SER A 90 5.38 -20.09 0.18
N ALA A 91 4.28 -20.55 0.77
CA ALA A 91 3.40 -19.71 1.61
C ALA A 91 4.15 -19.05 2.78
N PHE A 92 5.13 -19.76 3.38
CA PHE A 92 5.94 -19.21 4.46
C PHE A 92 6.70 -17.95 4.01
N TRP A 93 7.43 -18.02 2.90
CA TRP A 93 8.17 -16.88 2.37
C TRP A 93 7.24 -15.76 1.92
N ALA A 94 6.09 -16.11 1.35
CA ALA A 94 5.07 -15.11 1.00
C ALA A 94 4.58 -14.35 2.23
N PHE A 95 4.35 -15.00 3.37
CA PHE A 95 4.00 -14.34 4.63
C PHE A 95 5.15 -13.51 5.21
N VAL A 96 6.40 -13.98 5.10
CA VAL A 96 7.57 -13.21 5.54
C VAL A 96 7.68 -11.89 4.75
N PHE A 97 7.49 -11.92 3.43
CA PHE A 97 7.51 -10.70 2.61
C PHE A 97 6.23 -9.85 2.77
N TYR A 98 5.14 -10.46 3.26
CA TYR A 98 3.89 -9.77 3.49
C TYR A 98 4.00 -8.71 4.59
N ALA A 99 4.76 -8.97 5.64
CA ALA A 99 4.94 -8.03 6.76
C ALA A 99 5.56 -6.69 6.31
N PRO A 100 6.72 -6.64 5.62
CA PRO A 100 7.27 -5.39 5.12
C PRO A 100 6.41 -4.76 4.03
N ALA A 101 5.73 -5.55 3.19
CA ALA A 101 4.80 -5.02 2.19
C ALA A 101 3.63 -4.28 2.86
N LEU A 102 3.06 -4.85 3.92
CA LEU A 102 1.97 -4.22 4.67
C LEU A 102 2.41 -2.91 5.34
N MET A 103 3.62 -2.87 5.90
CA MET A 103 4.20 -1.65 6.45
C MET A 103 4.34 -0.56 5.37
N ALA A 104 4.88 -0.92 4.21
CA ALA A 104 5.08 -0.01 3.09
C ALA A 104 3.75 0.51 2.51
N VAL A 105 2.76 -0.36 2.32
CA VAL A 105 1.41 -0.01 1.83
C VAL A 105 0.69 0.96 2.76
N ASN A 106 0.87 0.84 4.08
CA ASN A 106 0.23 1.73 5.06
C ASN A 106 1.02 3.02 5.31
N SER A 107 2.26 3.14 4.85
CA SER A 107 3.13 4.30 5.08
C SER A 107 2.53 5.66 4.64
N PRO A 108 1.80 5.78 3.51
CA PRO A 108 1.24 7.06 3.08
C PRO A 108 0.26 7.70 4.09
N PHE A 109 -0.42 6.88 4.89
CA PHE A 109 -1.34 7.39 5.92
C PHE A 109 -0.61 8.08 7.07
N GLY A 110 0.58 7.61 7.44
CA GLY A 110 1.42 8.25 8.45
C GLY A 110 1.96 9.62 8.01
N ILE A 111 2.28 9.76 6.73
CA ILE A 111 2.77 11.02 6.15
C ILE A 111 1.68 12.07 6.19
N ALA A 112 0.48 11.73 5.76
CA ALA A 112 -0.63 12.66 5.76
C ALA A 112 -0.97 13.17 7.15
N ALA A 113 -1.05 12.27 8.13
CA ALA A 113 -1.32 12.63 9.52
C ALA A 113 -0.27 13.61 10.09
N GLY A 114 1.00 13.45 9.69
CA GLY A 114 2.11 14.30 10.15
C GLY A 114 2.28 15.60 9.36
N SER A 115 1.92 15.63 8.08
CA SER A 115 2.21 16.78 7.19
C SER A 115 1.07 17.78 7.10
N LEU A 116 -0.16 17.28 6.93
CA LEU A 116 -1.31 18.15 6.67
C LEU A 116 -1.53 19.23 7.74
N PRO A 117 -1.44 18.93 9.06
CA PRO A 117 -1.60 19.96 10.07
C PRO A 117 -0.50 21.02 10.08
N VAL A 118 0.70 20.69 9.58
CA VAL A 118 1.86 21.60 9.59
C VAL A 118 1.78 22.65 8.47
N ILE A 119 1.38 22.21 7.27
CA ILE A 119 1.34 23.07 6.07
C ILE A 119 0.00 23.80 5.90
N THR A 120 -1.01 23.42 6.69
CA THR A 120 -2.38 23.95 6.52
C THR A 120 -2.72 24.92 7.65
N PRO A 121 -3.24 26.12 7.33
CA PRO A 121 -3.76 27.05 8.32
C PRO A 121 -4.84 26.40 9.20
N PRO A 122 -4.92 26.74 10.50
CA PRO A 122 -5.83 26.06 11.45
C PRO A 122 -7.29 26.00 10.99
N HIS A 123 -7.81 27.05 10.38
CA HIS A 123 -9.20 27.13 9.92
C HIS A 123 -9.51 26.29 8.67
N LEU A 124 -8.49 25.80 7.94
CA LEU A 124 -8.64 24.94 6.75
C LEU A 124 -8.29 23.47 6.99
N ARG A 125 -7.72 23.13 8.14
CA ARG A 125 -7.22 21.76 8.43
C ARG A 125 -8.29 20.69 8.21
N ALA A 126 -9.50 20.91 8.71
CA ALA A 126 -10.60 19.95 8.55
C ALA A 126 -10.98 19.76 7.06
N ARG A 127 -11.02 20.83 6.28
CA ARG A 127 -11.34 20.78 4.84
C ARG A 127 -10.26 20.04 4.05
N VAL A 128 -9.00 20.35 4.31
CA VAL A 128 -7.87 19.69 3.62
C VAL A 128 -7.81 18.20 3.99
N ALA A 129 -8.01 17.86 5.26
CA ALA A 129 -8.11 16.46 5.69
C ALA A 129 -9.27 15.72 5.01
N ALA A 130 -10.45 16.36 4.89
CA ALA A 130 -11.60 15.77 4.20
C ALA A 130 -11.31 15.51 2.71
N VAL A 131 -10.69 16.46 2.01
CA VAL A 131 -10.29 16.29 0.59
C VAL A 131 -9.26 15.18 0.44
N TYR A 132 -8.28 15.11 1.35
CA TYR A 132 -7.30 14.03 1.36
C TYR A 132 -7.96 12.66 1.53
N MET A 133 -8.85 12.51 2.51
CA MET A 133 -9.58 11.26 2.76
C MET A 133 -10.48 10.89 1.57
N LEU A 134 -11.19 11.86 0.98
CA LEU A 134 -12.00 11.65 -0.22
C LEU A 134 -11.15 11.15 -1.39
N THR A 135 -9.98 11.74 -1.59
CA THR A 135 -9.02 11.35 -2.63
C THR A 135 -8.54 9.90 -2.42
N GLY A 136 -8.23 9.53 -1.17
CA GLY A 136 -7.88 8.15 -0.82
C GLY A 136 -9.03 7.17 -1.04
N SER A 137 -10.27 7.56 -0.74
CA SER A 137 -11.46 6.72 -0.93
C SER A 137 -11.69 6.32 -2.38
N VAL A 138 -11.30 7.18 -3.34
CA VAL A 138 -11.35 6.83 -4.78
C VAL A 138 -10.44 5.64 -5.08
N GLY A 139 -9.18 5.65 -4.60
CA GLY A 139 -8.28 4.52 -4.77
C GLY A 139 -8.78 3.24 -4.09
N MET A 140 -9.34 3.37 -2.88
CA MET A 140 -9.94 2.28 -2.13
C MET A 140 -11.15 1.66 -2.87
N MET A 141 -12.00 2.49 -3.45
CA MET A 141 -13.21 2.05 -4.15
C MET A 141 -12.88 1.32 -5.46
N PHE A 142 -11.90 1.79 -6.23
CA PHE A 142 -11.59 1.23 -7.55
C PHE A 142 -10.50 0.15 -7.52
N GLY A 143 -9.64 0.11 -6.49
CA GLY A 143 -8.53 -0.85 -6.41
C GLY A 143 -8.98 -2.31 -6.48
N PRO A 144 -9.78 -2.81 -5.54
CA PRO A 144 -10.21 -4.21 -5.53
C PRO A 144 -11.02 -4.63 -6.77
N PRO A 145 -12.01 -3.84 -7.27
CA PRO A 145 -12.73 -4.19 -8.48
C PRO A 145 -11.85 -4.24 -9.73
N LEU A 146 -10.91 -3.32 -9.89
CA LEU A 146 -9.96 -3.34 -11.01
C LEU A 146 -9.10 -4.60 -10.99
N ALA A 147 -8.54 -4.97 -9.84
CA ALA A 147 -7.78 -6.21 -9.70
C ALA A 147 -8.65 -7.44 -10.01
N GLY A 148 -9.91 -7.42 -9.58
CA GLY A 148 -10.90 -8.45 -9.92
C GLY A 148 -11.17 -8.55 -11.42
N ALA A 149 -11.35 -7.42 -12.09
CA ALA A 149 -11.54 -7.37 -13.54
C ALA A 149 -10.30 -7.91 -14.29
N PHE A 150 -9.09 -7.55 -13.87
CA PHE A 150 -7.88 -8.14 -14.45
C PHE A 150 -7.81 -9.66 -14.25
N ASN A 151 -8.21 -10.14 -13.07
CA ASN A 151 -8.23 -11.56 -12.75
C ASN A 151 -9.27 -12.35 -13.57
N GLU A 152 -10.41 -11.74 -13.89
CA GLU A 152 -11.49 -12.41 -14.59
C GLU A 152 -11.34 -12.31 -16.12
N PHE A 153 -11.03 -11.13 -16.64
CA PHE A 153 -11.05 -10.86 -18.08
C PHE A 153 -9.68 -10.93 -18.75
N VAL A 154 -8.58 -10.67 -18.03
CA VAL A 154 -7.24 -10.61 -18.63
C VAL A 154 -6.42 -11.86 -18.29
N PHE A 155 -6.50 -12.34 -17.06
CA PHE A 155 -5.73 -13.49 -16.57
C PHE A 155 -6.65 -14.56 -15.97
N PRO A 156 -7.50 -15.24 -16.76
CA PRO A 156 -8.37 -16.29 -16.24
C PRO A 156 -7.57 -17.50 -15.74
N GLY A 157 -7.94 -18.03 -14.57
CA GLY A 157 -7.31 -19.23 -14.00
C GLY A 157 -6.86 -19.08 -12.55
N THR A 158 -6.24 -20.14 -12.03
CA THR A 158 -5.77 -20.20 -10.63
C THR A 158 -4.68 -19.17 -10.32
N ASP A 159 -3.75 -18.99 -11.26
CA ASP A 159 -2.67 -18.00 -11.16
C ASP A 159 -3.08 -16.57 -11.56
N GLY A 160 -4.31 -16.37 -12.01
CA GLY A 160 -4.81 -15.07 -12.47
C GLY A 160 -4.66 -13.98 -11.39
N VAL A 161 -4.89 -14.31 -10.13
CA VAL A 161 -4.71 -13.38 -9.00
C VAL A 161 -3.26 -12.90 -8.90
N ARG A 162 -2.29 -13.80 -9.10
CA ARG A 162 -0.86 -13.49 -9.10
C ARG A 162 -0.52 -12.46 -10.20
N TYR A 163 -0.90 -12.75 -11.44
CA TYR A 163 -0.60 -11.88 -12.57
C TYR A 163 -1.34 -10.54 -12.50
N SER A 164 -2.58 -10.54 -12.02
CA SER A 164 -3.36 -9.31 -11.78
C SER A 164 -2.65 -8.41 -10.76
N MET A 165 -2.16 -8.98 -9.65
CA MET A 165 -1.41 -8.24 -8.62
C MET A 165 -0.09 -7.68 -9.16
N ILE A 166 0.67 -8.48 -9.93
CA ILE A 166 1.91 -8.04 -10.57
C ILE A 166 1.62 -6.85 -11.50
N THR A 167 0.62 -6.97 -12.37
CA THR A 167 0.26 -5.92 -13.33
C THR A 167 -0.20 -4.65 -12.64
N MET A 168 -1.10 -4.77 -11.66
CA MET A 168 -1.60 -3.63 -10.88
C MET A 168 -0.46 -2.91 -10.14
N THR A 169 0.42 -3.67 -9.49
CA THR A 169 1.54 -3.11 -8.73
C THR A 169 2.55 -2.45 -9.66
N SER A 170 2.90 -3.11 -10.77
CA SER A 170 3.88 -2.58 -11.72
C SER A 170 3.36 -1.33 -12.43
N PHE A 171 2.09 -1.30 -12.82
CA PHE A 171 1.52 -0.16 -13.55
C PHE A 171 1.15 0.99 -12.61
N PHE A 172 0.21 0.76 -11.70
CA PHE A 172 -0.29 1.83 -10.82
C PHE A 172 0.68 2.19 -9.70
N GLY A 173 1.47 1.24 -9.19
CA GLY A 173 2.50 1.52 -8.20
C GLY A 173 3.60 2.42 -8.76
N VAL A 174 4.13 2.09 -9.95
CA VAL A 174 5.13 2.93 -10.63
C VAL A 174 4.55 4.29 -10.99
N LEU A 175 3.34 4.32 -11.56
CA LEU A 175 2.66 5.56 -11.91
C LEU A 175 2.44 6.45 -10.67
N GLY A 176 2.11 5.84 -9.54
CA GLY A 176 1.96 6.54 -8.26
C GLY A 176 3.25 7.21 -7.79
N VAL A 177 4.38 6.49 -7.85
CA VAL A 177 5.70 7.03 -7.50
C VAL A 177 6.11 8.15 -8.46
N VAL A 178 5.91 7.95 -9.76
CA VAL A 178 6.21 8.98 -10.79
C VAL A 178 5.41 10.26 -10.54
N PHE A 179 4.11 10.16 -10.26
CA PHE A 179 3.30 11.34 -9.94
C PHE A 179 3.70 12.02 -8.63
N LEU A 180 4.22 11.28 -7.65
CA LEU A 180 4.77 11.90 -6.43
C LEU A 180 6.11 12.58 -6.68
N TRP A 181 6.88 12.11 -7.67
CA TRP A 181 8.15 12.72 -8.05
C TRP A 181 7.97 14.07 -8.74
N PHE A 182 6.97 14.18 -9.61
CA PHE A 182 6.70 15.41 -10.38
C PHE A 182 5.74 16.40 -9.70
N GLY A 183 5.10 16.05 -8.60
CA GLY A 183 4.14 16.88 -7.85
C GLY A 183 4.68 17.40 -6.55
#